data_3c5fb6711351c6e303b6103c99f0ca4d
#
_entry.id   3c5fb6711351c6e303b6103c99f0ca4d
#
_cell.length_a   1.000
_cell.length_b   1.000
_cell.length_c   1.000
_cell.angle_alpha   90.00
_cell.angle_beta   90.00
_cell.angle_gamma   90.00
#
_symmetry.space_group_name_H-M   'P 1'
#
loop_
_entity.id
_entity.type
_entity.pdbx_description
1 polymer ?
#
loop_
_entity_poly.entity_id
_entity_poly.type
_entity_poly.pdbx_seq_one_letter_code
_entity_poly.pdbx_strand_id
1 'polypeptide(L)'
;MDKETIKKELVDKSNDILSKYSEPNMVENVSVMNMAANTVFLGSLKVYNTEVIPNILRDLEKDLKGYGQLVIRDQKVTPCCSPSYTHISFNVSIKN
;
A
#
# COMPACT_ATOMS: atom_id res chain seq x y z
N MET A 1 -14.55 -10.28 -9.29
CA MET A 1 -14.18 -8.88 -9.56
C MET A 1 -12.99 -8.87 -10.52
N ASP A 2 -13.00 -7.95 -11.47
CA ASP A 2 -11.94 -7.83 -12.46
C ASP A 2 -10.63 -7.35 -11.81
N LYS A 3 -9.49 -7.91 -12.27
CA LYS A 3 -8.17 -7.55 -11.74
C LYS A 3 -7.85 -6.07 -11.90
N GLU A 4 -8.23 -5.47 -13.04
CA GLU A 4 -7.99 -4.05 -13.27
C GLU A 4 -8.82 -3.18 -12.32
N THR A 5 -10.03 -3.60 -12.00
CA THR A 5 -10.88 -2.89 -11.04
C THR A 5 -10.27 -2.96 -9.65
N ILE A 6 -9.80 -4.13 -9.22
CA ILE A 6 -9.15 -4.30 -7.91
C ILE A 6 -7.90 -3.43 -7.83
N LYS A 7 -7.07 -3.47 -8.88
CA LYS A 7 -5.85 -2.68 -8.96
C LYS A 7 -6.14 -1.19 -8.77
N LYS A 8 -7.13 -0.68 -9.49
CA LYS A 8 -7.54 0.73 -9.38
C LYS A 8 -8.05 1.06 -7.99
N GLU A 9 -8.87 0.20 -7.41
CA GLU A 9 -9.40 0.43 -6.06
C GLU A 9 -8.29 0.44 -5.01
N LEU A 10 -7.28 -0.42 -5.14
CA LEU A 10 -6.15 -0.43 -4.22
C LEU A 10 -5.36 0.88 -4.30
N VAL A 11 -5.15 1.39 -5.51
CA VAL A 11 -4.50 2.68 -5.70
C VAL A 11 -5.34 3.80 -5.08
N ASP A 12 -6.64 3.83 -5.36
CA ASP A 12 -7.52 4.87 -4.85
C ASP A 12 -7.61 4.87 -3.33
N LYS A 13 -7.74 3.70 -2.71
CA LYS A 13 -7.80 3.58 -1.25
C LYS A 13 -6.50 4.00 -0.59
N SER A 14 -5.36 3.62 -1.18
CA SER A 14 -4.05 4.01 -0.67
C SER A 14 -3.88 5.53 -0.73
N ASN A 15 -4.27 6.15 -1.84
CA ASN A 15 -4.17 7.59 -2.00
C ASN A 15 -5.14 8.35 -1.08
N ASP A 16 -6.32 7.82 -0.84
CA ASP A 16 -7.28 8.40 0.11
C ASP A 16 -6.67 8.44 1.52
N ILE A 17 -6.00 7.36 1.93
CA ILE A 17 -5.33 7.29 3.22
C ILE A 17 -4.20 8.32 3.29
N LEU A 18 -3.36 8.39 2.26
CA LEU A 18 -2.27 9.37 2.21
C LEU A 18 -2.80 10.80 2.28
N SER A 19 -3.86 11.10 1.55
CA SER A 19 -4.48 12.43 1.57
C SER A 19 -5.05 12.79 2.93
N LYS A 20 -5.62 11.82 3.62
CA LYS A 20 -6.18 11.99 4.96
C LYS A 20 -5.13 12.49 5.97
N TYR A 21 -3.89 12.06 5.81
CA TYR A 21 -2.78 12.43 6.68
C TYR A 21 -1.86 13.47 6.05
N SER A 22 -2.29 14.10 4.97
CA SER A 22 -1.57 15.18 4.27
C SER A 22 -0.18 14.76 3.77
N GLU A 23 -0.02 13.50 3.37
CA GLU A 23 1.23 13.02 2.81
C GLU A 23 1.39 13.47 1.36
N PRO A 24 2.58 13.95 0.98
CA PRO A 24 2.78 14.57 -0.35
C PRO A 24 2.91 13.57 -1.49
N ASN A 25 3.30 12.33 -1.20
CA ASN A 25 3.53 11.34 -2.26
C ASN A 25 2.30 10.44 -2.45
N MET A 26 1.93 10.23 -3.70
CA MET A 26 0.80 9.38 -4.05
C MET A 26 1.27 8.07 -4.67
N VAL A 27 0.47 7.03 -4.49
CA VAL A 27 0.68 5.75 -5.16
C VAL A 27 0.26 5.91 -6.62
N GLU A 28 1.18 5.67 -7.55
CA GLU A 28 0.87 5.79 -8.98
C GLU A 28 0.29 4.50 -9.53
N ASN A 29 0.77 3.37 -9.05
CA ASN A 29 0.39 2.08 -9.61
C ASN A 29 0.58 0.95 -8.59
N VAL A 30 -0.17 -0.13 -8.81
CA VAL A 30 -0.07 -1.37 -8.06
C VAL A 30 0.34 -2.45 -9.06
N SER A 31 1.40 -3.20 -8.75
CA SER A 31 1.86 -4.29 -9.59
C SER A 31 1.01 -5.53 -9.37
N VAL A 32 0.82 -6.31 -10.42
CA VAL A 32 0.06 -7.56 -10.36
C VAL A 32 0.98 -8.72 -10.73
N MET A 33 1.03 -9.73 -9.88
CA MET A 33 1.80 -10.94 -10.13
C MET A 33 0.84 -12.12 -10.19
N ASN A 34 0.79 -12.79 -11.34
CA ASN A 34 -0.04 -13.97 -11.51
C ASN A 34 0.76 -15.21 -11.14
N MET A 35 0.27 -15.95 -10.15
CA MET A 35 0.87 -17.21 -9.71
C MET A 35 -0.12 -18.34 -9.96
N ALA A 36 0.35 -19.59 -9.91
CA ALA A 36 -0.46 -20.76 -10.23
C ALA A 36 -1.76 -20.83 -9.42
N ALA A 37 -1.69 -20.55 -8.12
CA ALA A 37 -2.84 -20.64 -7.22
C ALA A 37 -3.44 -19.31 -6.83
N ASN A 38 -2.68 -18.23 -6.93
CA ASN A 38 -3.07 -16.91 -6.43
C ASN A 38 -2.70 -15.81 -7.40
N THR A 39 -3.42 -14.69 -7.31
CA THR A 39 -3.02 -13.43 -7.93
C THR A 39 -2.61 -12.50 -6.79
N VAL A 40 -1.42 -11.90 -6.88
CA VAL A 40 -0.89 -11.04 -5.83
C VAL A 40 -0.79 -9.61 -6.35
N PHE A 41 -1.37 -8.68 -5.60
CA PHE A 41 -1.28 -7.25 -5.88
C PHE A 41 -0.26 -6.64 -4.93
N LEU A 42 0.71 -5.93 -5.49
CA LEU A 42 1.84 -5.37 -4.75
C LEU A 42 1.82 -3.86 -4.87
N GLY A 43 1.81 -3.17 -3.75
CA GLY A 43 1.86 -1.72 -3.74
C GLY A 43 2.79 -1.21 -2.65
N SER A 44 3.19 0.05 -2.79
CA SER A 44 4.04 0.69 -1.79
C SER A 44 3.67 2.15 -1.61
N LEU A 45 3.90 2.65 -0.39
CA LEU A 45 3.65 4.03 0.01
C LEU A 45 4.92 4.60 0.60
N LYS A 46 5.12 5.90 0.41
CA LYS A 46 6.24 6.63 0.97
C LYS A 46 5.68 7.67 1.94
N VAL A 47 6.02 7.55 3.22
CA VAL A 47 5.46 8.38 4.29
C VAL A 47 6.58 9.11 5.02
N TYR A 48 6.52 10.43 5.06
CA TYR A 48 7.52 11.25 5.74
C TYR A 48 7.19 11.49 7.20
N ASN A 49 5.92 11.64 7.56
CA ASN A 49 5.52 11.90 8.94
C ASN A 49 5.44 10.60 9.74
N THR A 50 6.45 10.38 10.61
CA THR A 50 6.52 9.14 11.41
C THR A 50 5.39 9.04 12.44
N GLU A 51 4.80 10.15 12.84
CA GLU A 51 3.73 10.14 13.86
C GLU A 51 2.45 9.49 13.34
N VAL A 52 2.21 9.55 12.04
CA VAL A 52 0.99 8.97 11.44
C VAL A 52 1.17 7.53 10.97
N ILE A 53 2.37 6.96 11.06
CA ILE A 53 2.63 5.60 10.60
C ILE A 53 1.69 4.57 11.22
N PRO A 54 1.50 4.52 12.55
CA PRO A 54 0.58 3.54 13.13
C PRO A 54 -0.85 3.69 12.62
N ASN A 55 -1.27 4.93 12.39
CA ASN A 55 -2.62 5.20 11.88
C ASN A 55 -2.77 4.74 10.44
N ILE A 56 -1.76 5.00 9.61
CA ILE A 56 -1.76 4.56 8.20
C ILE A 56 -1.78 3.04 8.12
N LEU A 57 -0.95 2.35 8.91
CA LEU A 57 -0.92 0.89 8.92
C LEU A 57 -2.28 0.30 9.32
N ARG A 58 -2.93 0.87 10.32
CA ARG A 58 -4.25 0.46 10.75
C ARG A 58 -5.30 0.68 9.66
N ASP A 59 -5.27 1.84 9.01
CA ASP A 59 -6.24 2.17 7.96
C ASP A 59 -6.05 1.28 6.74
N LEU A 60 -4.80 0.98 6.36
CA LEU A 60 -4.50 0.06 5.28
C LEU A 60 -5.04 -1.34 5.59
N GLU A 61 -4.79 -1.83 6.78
CA GLU A 61 -5.29 -3.14 7.18
C GLU A 61 -6.81 -3.18 7.11
N LYS A 62 -7.48 -2.17 7.65
CA LYS A 62 -8.93 -2.08 7.65
C LYS A 62 -9.51 -2.03 6.24
N ASP A 63 -8.92 -1.20 5.37
CA ASP A 63 -9.48 -0.94 4.05
C ASP A 63 -9.12 -1.99 3.01
N LEU A 64 -7.99 -2.68 3.17
CA LEU A 64 -7.51 -3.63 2.17
C LEU A 64 -7.75 -5.10 2.50
N LYS A 65 -8.01 -5.43 3.76
CA LYS A 65 -8.17 -6.84 4.15
C LYS A 65 -9.37 -7.52 3.50
N GLY A 66 -10.36 -6.75 3.06
CA GLY A 66 -11.56 -7.28 2.41
C GLY A 66 -11.31 -7.85 1.02
N TYR A 67 -10.19 -7.53 0.39
CA TYR A 67 -9.86 -8.01 -0.95
C TYR A 67 -9.24 -9.40 -0.97
N GLY A 68 -8.57 -9.79 0.10
CA GLY A 68 -7.90 -11.07 0.18
C GLY A 68 -6.96 -11.13 1.37
N GLN A 69 -5.99 -12.03 1.30
CA GLN A 69 -4.99 -12.14 2.35
C GLN A 69 -4.02 -10.97 2.24
N LEU A 70 -3.92 -10.18 3.31
CA LEU A 70 -3.12 -8.96 3.33
C LEU A 70 -1.88 -9.14 4.18
N VAL A 71 -0.73 -8.72 3.65
CA VAL A 71 0.53 -8.61 4.38
C VAL A 71 1.04 -7.19 4.20
N ILE A 72 1.33 -6.52 5.32
CA ILE A 72 1.86 -5.16 5.32
C ILE A 72 3.21 -5.15 6.01
N ARG A 73 4.18 -4.45 5.42
CA ARG A 73 5.51 -4.28 6.00
C ARG A 73 5.90 -2.82 5.94
N ASP A 74 6.66 -2.36 6.93
CA ASP A 74 7.20 -1.00 6.95
C ASP A 74 8.70 -1.05 7.20
N GLN A 75 9.43 -0.13 6.56
CA GLN A 75 10.86 -0.03 6.69
C GLN A 75 11.28 1.43 6.64
N LYS A 76 12.09 1.85 7.60
CA LYS A 76 12.65 3.20 7.60
C LYS A 76 13.78 3.27 6.57
N VAL A 77 13.74 4.28 5.73
CA VAL A 77 14.76 4.54 4.70
C VAL A 77 15.41 5.88 5.00
N THR A 78 16.74 5.89 5.06
CA THR A 78 17.51 7.10 5.32
C THR A 78 18.45 7.36 4.13
N PRO A 79 17.96 8.08 3.09
CA PRO A 79 18.80 8.39 1.94
C PRO A 79 19.95 9.33 2.30
N CYS A 80 21.03 9.27 1.52
CA CYS A 80 22.22 10.08 1.75
C CYS A 80 21.94 11.58 1.65
N CYS A 81 21.13 12.00 0.69
CA CYS A 81 20.94 13.42 0.35
C CYS A 81 19.48 13.88 0.37
N SER A 82 18.61 13.12 1.01
CA SER A 82 17.17 13.41 1.07
C SER A 82 16.63 13.17 2.47
N PRO A 83 15.47 13.73 2.82
CA PRO A 83 14.86 13.46 4.12
C PRO A 83 14.54 11.97 4.29
N SER A 84 14.62 11.50 5.53
CA SER A 84 14.24 10.13 5.86
C SER A 84 12.74 9.93 5.68
N TYR A 85 12.34 8.73 5.28
CA TYR A 85 10.95 8.38 5.15
C TYR A 85 10.72 6.92 5.54
N THR A 86 9.46 6.52 5.70
CA THR A 86 9.09 5.14 5.92
C THR A 86 8.51 4.58 4.63
N HIS A 87 9.06 3.47 4.17
CA HIS A 87 8.55 2.73 3.03
C HIS A 87 7.57 1.69 3.55
N ILE A 88 6.31 1.82 3.19
CA ILE A 88 5.26 0.86 3.56
C ILE A 88 4.90 0.07 2.31
N SER A 89 5.06 -1.24 2.38
CA SER A 89 4.66 -2.12 1.27
C SER A 89 3.51 -3.00 1.70
N PHE A 90 2.61 -3.29 0.77
CA PHE A 90 1.51 -4.21 1.02
C PHE A 90 1.37 -5.22 -0.10
N ASN A 91 0.95 -6.42 0.27
CA ASN A 91 0.65 -7.51 -0.65
C ASN A 91 -0.78 -7.98 -0.37
N VAL A 92 -1.61 -8.01 -1.40
CA VAL A 92 -2.95 -8.59 -1.31
C VAL A 92 -2.97 -9.82 -2.19
N SER A 93 -3.17 -10.99 -1.59
CA SER A 93 -3.20 -12.26 -2.30
C SER A 93 -4.64 -12.72 -2.43
N ILE A 94 -5.08 -12.94 -3.67
CA ILE A 94 -6.42 -13.39 -3.96
C ILE A 94 -6.33 -14.78 -4.61
N LYS A 95 -7.07 -15.72 -4.05
CA LYS A 95 -7.11 -17.08 -4.56
C LYS A 95 -7.77 -17.12 -5.94
N ASN A 96 -7.09 -17.75 -6.88
CA ASN A 96 -7.62 -17.92 -8.24
C ASN A 96 -8.77 -18.93 -8.30
#